data_7a7ef20846a2835d95af69530f207939
#
_entry.id   7a7ef20846a2835d95af69530f207939
#
_cell.length_a   1.000
_cell.length_b   1.000
_cell.length_c   1.000
_cell.angle_alpha   90.00
_cell.angle_beta   90.00
_cell.angle_gamma   90.00
#
_symmetry.space_group_name_H-M   'P 1'
#
loop_
_entity.id
_entity.type
_entity.pdbx_description
1 polymer ?
#
loop_
_entity_poly.entity_id
_entity_poly.type
_entity_poly.pdbx_seq_one_letter_code
_entity_poly.pdbx_strand_id
1 'polypeptide(L)'
;FEKYGHTLEGAAAALFEFNKGLIDALHTIVPAVKPQCAYYEMYGWQGMKALHDTIAYAKEKGMFVVTDGKRNDIGTTMEAYAVAHLGQVDVQGEKIAPFAGDSLTVNGYLGSDGILSLLDICDKQDKGIFVLVKTSNPSSGELQDLKLDSNESIYETMGHMCEAWGAEHMGKYGYSAVGAVVGATYPEQLKELREKLPHTFFLVPGYGAQGGGA
;
A
#
# COMPACT_ATOMS: atom_id res chain seq x y z
N PHE A 1 12.92 -20.39 15.77
CA PHE A 1 11.99 -20.38 16.92
C PHE A 1 12.61 -20.86 18.21
N GLU A 2 13.54 -21.83 18.23
CA GLU A 2 14.22 -22.26 19.46
C GLU A 2 14.87 -21.10 20.24
N LYS A 3 15.44 -20.11 19.55
CA LYS A 3 16.08 -18.92 20.13
C LYS A 3 15.07 -17.96 20.78
N TYR A 4 13.81 -17.89 20.27
CA TYR A 4 12.84 -16.85 20.65
C TYR A 4 11.72 -17.34 21.55
N GLY A 5 11.62 -18.67 21.76
CA GLY A 5 10.55 -19.30 22.54
C GLY A 5 9.23 -19.42 21.77
N HIS A 6 8.26 -20.08 22.41
CA HIS A 6 6.95 -20.39 21.82
C HIS A 6 5.85 -19.42 22.32
N THR A 7 6.08 -18.12 22.14
CA THR A 7 5.15 -17.05 22.54
C THR A 7 4.92 -16.07 21.40
N LEU A 8 3.89 -15.23 21.47
CA LEU A 8 3.64 -14.16 20.49
C LEU A 8 4.80 -13.15 20.47
N GLU A 9 5.38 -12.84 21.63
CA GLU A 9 6.55 -11.99 21.75
C GLU A 9 7.76 -12.59 21.02
N GLY A 10 8.00 -13.89 21.22
CA GLY A 10 9.07 -14.61 20.54
C GLY A 10 8.87 -14.65 19.03
N ALA A 11 7.65 -14.90 18.56
CA ALA A 11 7.31 -14.90 17.14
C ALA A 11 7.53 -13.51 16.52
N ALA A 12 7.08 -12.44 17.19
CA ALA A 12 7.26 -11.07 16.73
C ALA A 12 8.74 -10.66 16.69
N ALA A 13 9.53 -11.05 17.69
CA ALA A 13 10.96 -10.80 17.71
C ALA A 13 11.70 -11.52 16.58
N ALA A 14 11.35 -12.78 16.30
CA ALA A 14 11.90 -13.56 15.18
C ALA A 14 11.56 -12.93 13.82
N LEU A 15 10.31 -12.47 13.66
CA LEU A 15 9.84 -11.79 12.46
C LEU A 15 10.63 -10.51 12.21
N PHE A 16 10.80 -9.68 13.24
CA PHE A 16 11.57 -8.44 13.12
C PHE A 16 13.05 -8.71 12.80
N GLU A 17 13.71 -9.67 13.47
CA GLU A 17 15.11 -10.00 13.18
C GLU A 17 15.30 -10.54 11.77
N PHE A 18 14.36 -11.36 11.28
CA PHE A 18 14.36 -11.83 9.88
C PHE A 18 14.25 -10.66 8.90
N ASN A 19 13.29 -9.76 9.10
CA ASN A 19 13.09 -8.58 8.25
C ASN A 19 14.30 -7.65 8.27
N LYS A 20 14.90 -7.45 9.46
CA LYS A 20 16.12 -6.67 9.60
C LYS A 20 17.25 -7.24 8.76
N GLY A 21 17.46 -8.57 8.81
CA GLY A 21 18.46 -9.25 7.97
C GLY A 21 18.20 -9.08 6.46
N LEU A 22 16.92 -9.15 6.03
CA LEU A 22 16.57 -8.88 4.64
C LEU A 22 16.83 -7.43 4.23
N ILE A 23 16.46 -6.46 5.08
CA ILE A 23 16.70 -5.04 4.84
C ILE A 23 18.20 -4.76 4.74
N ASP A 24 19.01 -5.29 5.66
CA ASP A 24 20.48 -5.14 5.65
C ASP A 24 21.10 -5.68 4.35
N ALA A 25 20.57 -6.79 3.82
CA ALA A 25 21.05 -7.39 2.58
C ALA A 25 20.58 -6.66 1.32
N LEU A 26 19.41 -6.01 1.34
CA LEU A 26 18.73 -5.55 0.12
C LEU A 26 18.68 -4.02 -0.04
N HIS A 27 18.87 -3.23 1.02
CA HIS A 27 18.66 -1.77 0.96
C HIS A 27 19.54 -1.03 -0.06
N THR A 28 20.66 -1.60 -0.49
CA THR A 28 21.52 -1.05 -1.54
C THR A 28 21.18 -1.56 -2.94
N ILE A 29 20.26 -2.53 -3.05
CA ILE A 29 19.90 -3.22 -4.30
C ILE A 29 18.50 -2.80 -4.75
N VAL A 30 17.53 -2.74 -3.81
CA VAL A 30 16.14 -2.38 -4.10
C VAL A 30 15.75 -1.12 -3.34
N PRO A 31 15.00 -0.19 -3.98
CA PRO A 31 14.67 1.10 -3.37
C PRO A 31 13.53 1.04 -2.35
N ALA A 32 12.74 -0.05 -2.33
CA ALA A 32 11.51 -0.12 -1.56
C ALA A 32 11.27 -1.50 -0.94
N VAL A 33 10.50 -1.50 0.16
CA VAL A 33 9.94 -2.70 0.80
C VAL A 33 8.45 -2.56 0.99
N LYS A 34 7.74 -3.69 0.99
CA LYS A 34 6.29 -3.73 1.16
C LYS A 34 5.90 -4.74 2.25
N PRO A 35 5.94 -4.34 3.54
CA PRO A 35 5.44 -5.18 4.61
C PRO A 35 3.93 -5.37 4.51
N GLN A 36 3.48 -6.63 4.55
CA GLN A 36 2.07 -6.99 4.49
C GLN A 36 1.50 -7.05 5.91
N CYS A 37 0.56 -6.15 6.24
CA CYS A 37 -0.02 -6.01 7.59
C CYS A 37 -0.57 -7.32 8.16
N ALA A 38 -1.24 -8.13 7.35
CA ALA A 38 -1.87 -9.37 7.81
C ALA A 38 -0.90 -10.34 8.52
N TYR A 39 0.34 -10.42 8.05
CA TYR A 39 1.36 -11.29 8.66
C TYR A 39 1.91 -10.77 9.98
N TYR A 40 1.62 -9.53 10.34
CA TYR A 40 1.91 -8.94 11.64
C TYR A 40 0.68 -8.96 12.54
N GLU A 41 -0.49 -8.59 12.00
CA GLU A 41 -1.77 -8.57 12.73
C GLU A 41 -2.11 -9.93 13.32
N MET A 42 -1.77 -11.05 12.65
CA MET A 42 -1.98 -12.40 13.15
C MET A 42 -1.24 -12.71 14.48
N TYR A 43 -0.26 -11.91 14.85
CA TYR A 43 0.47 -12.01 16.13
C TYR A 43 0.04 -10.94 17.15
N GLY A 44 -1.14 -10.31 16.94
CA GLY A 44 -1.69 -9.32 17.86
C GLY A 44 -0.85 -8.04 17.96
N TRP A 45 -0.88 -7.39 19.11
CA TRP A 45 -0.15 -6.14 19.31
C TRP A 45 1.38 -6.31 19.23
N GLN A 46 1.87 -7.49 19.57
CA GLN A 46 3.30 -7.82 19.43
C GLN A 46 3.73 -7.81 17.96
N GLY A 47 2.90 -8.39 17.09
CA GLY A 47 3.12 -8.33 15.66
C GLY A 47 3.03 -6.91 15.11
N MET A 48 2.08 -6.11 15.59
CA MET A 48 1.98 -4.69 15.20
C MET A 48 3.19 -3.88 15.63
N LYS A 49 3.78 -4.19 16.80
CA LYS A 49 5.08 -3.62 17.19
C LYS A 49 6.18 -4.03 16.22
N ALA A 50 6.24 -5.28 15.81
CA ALA A 50 7.22 -5.75 14.83
C ALA A 50 7.03 -5.07 13.45
N LEU A 51 5.78 -4.78 13.03
CA LEU A 51 5.51 -3.98 11.84
C LEU A 51 6.08 -2.56 11.98
N HIS A 52 5.79 -1.89 13.09
CA HIS A 52 6.32 -0.56 13.38
C HIS A 52 7.85 -0.55 13.31
N ASP A 53 8.51 -1.47 14.01
CA ASP A 53 9.97 -1.56 14.09
C ASP A 53 10.58 -1.88 12.70
N THR A 54 9.92 -2.73 11.89
CA THR A 54 10.34 -3.04 10.52
C THR A 54 10.27 -1.81 9.61
N ILE A 55 9.18 -1.04 9.68
CA ILE A 55 9.02 0.20 8.91
C ILE A 55 10.11 1.21 9.32
N ALA A 56 10.27 1.44 10.62
CA ALA A 56 11.27 2.37 11.15
C ALA A 56 12.68 2.00 10.68
N TYR A 57 13.05 0.71 10.76
CA TYR A 57 14.35 0.23 10.33
C TYR A 57 14.57 0.38 8.82
N ALA A 58 13.58 0.05 8.00
CA ALA A 58 13.66 0.23 6.55
C ALA A 58 13.86 1.71 6.17
N LYS A 59 13.17 2.62 6.85
CA LYS A 59 13.33 4.06 6.64
C LYS A 59 14.70 4.57 7.10
N GLU A 60 15.23 4.08 8.20
CA GLU A 60 16.61 4.37 8.64
C GLU A 60 17.63 3.99 7.58
N LYS A 61 17.39 2.91 6.83
CA LYS A 61 18.22 2.47 5.70
C LYS A 61 17.94 3.20 4.38
N GLY A 62 17.05 4.19 4.39
CA GLY A 62 16.72 5.02 3.21
C GLY A 62 15.77 4.34 2.22
N MET A 63 15.09 3.27 2.60
CA MET A 63 14.14 2.59 1.73
C MET A 63 12.75 3.27 1.75
N PHE A 64 12.07 3.28 0.61
CA PHE A 64 10.66 3.62 0.52
C PHE A 64 9.80 2.48 1.06
N VAL A 65 8.82 2.78 1.91
CA VAL A 65 7.99 1.77 2.56
C VAL A 65 6.55 1.85 2.10
N VAL A 66 6.09 0.79 1.44
CA VAL A 66 4.67 0.59 1.09
C VAL A 66 4.01 -0.27 2.17
N THR A 67 3.18 0.31 3.02
CA THR A 67 2.38 -0.45 3.99
C THR A 67 1.23 -1.15 3.27
N ASP A 68 1.29 -2.49 3.16
CA ASP A 68 0.25 -3.24 2.46
C ASP A 68 -0.90 -3.61 3.41
N GLY A 69 -1.77 -2.63 3.67
CA GLY A 69 -2.87 -2.73 4.63
C GLY A 69 -4.26 -2.88 4.00
N LYS A 70 -4.41 -2.46 2.74
CA LYS A 70 -5.69 -2.44 1.99
C LYS A 70 -6.83 -1.80 2.78
N ARG A 71 -6.50 -0.70 3.49
CA ARG A 71 -7.46 0.01 4.35
C ARG A 71 -8.54 0.72 3.53
N ASN A 72 -9.73 0.82 4.11
CA ASN A 72 -10.83 1.57 3.52
C ASN A 72 -11.87 1.89 4.60
N ASP A 73 -12.33 3.13 4.61
CA ASP A 73 -13.44 3.63 5.40
C ASP A 73 -13.83 5.02 4.88
N ILE A 74 -14.71 5.73 5.57
CA ILE A 74 -15.15 7.08 5.23
C ILE A 74 -14.92 8.05 6.41
N GLY A 75 -14.89 9.35 6.09
CA GLY A 75 -14.86 10.43 7.08
C GLY A 75 -13.74 10.26 8.12
N THR A 76 -14.08 10.52 9.37
CA THR A 76 -13.11 10.51 10.49
C THR A 76 -12.45 9.16 10.73
N THR A 77 -13.10 8.03 10.36
CA THR A 77 -12.50 6.70 10.45
C THR A 77 -11.37 6.56 9.43
N MET A 78 -11.58 7.02 8.19
CA MET A 78 -10.52 7.01 7.20
C MET A 78 -9.38 7.97 7.54
N GLU A 79 -9.68 9.14 8.11
CA GLU A 79 -8.66 10.06 8.65
C GLU A 79 -7.80 9.39 9.73
N ALA A 80 -8.41 8.58 10.61
CA ALA A 80 -7.66 7.82 11.62
C ALA A 80 -6.71 6.80 10.99
N TYR A 81 -7.12 6.08 9.93
CA TYR A 81 -6.23 5.21 9.17
C TYR A 81 -5.11 5.98 8.48
N ALA A 82 -5.42 7.14 7.89
CA ALA A 82 -4.43 8.00 7.24
C ALA A 82 -3.37 8.49 8.24
N VAL A 83 -3.80 9.00 9.38
CA VAL A 83 -2.90 9.43 10.47
C VAL A 83 -2.03 8.27 10.96
N ALA A 84 -2.62 7.10 11.19
CA ALA A 84 -1.90 5.93 11.70
C ALA A 84 -0.77 5.48 10.75
N HIS A 85 -1.04 5.39 9.45
CA HIS A 85 -0.11 4.79 8.50
C HIS A 85 0.80 5.80 7.79
N LEU A 86 0.31 7.02 7.54
CA LEU A 86 0.99 8.02 6.71
C LEU A 86 1.26 9.35 7.44
N GLY A 87 0.47 9.66 8.46
CA GLY A 87 0.46 10.95 9.12
C GLY A 87 1.13 10.98 10.48
N GLN A 88 0.67 11.92 11.30
CA GLN A 88 1.13 12.14 12.68
C GLN A 88 -0.08 12.36 13.59
N VAL A 89 -0.09 11.71 14.74
CA VAL A 89 -1.05 11.96 15.82
C VAL A 89 -0.53 13.07 16.72
N ASP A 90 -1.43 13.94 17.17
CA ASP A 90 -1.11 14.94 18.19
C ASP A 90 -1.36 14.35 19.59
N VAL A 91 -0.30 14.27 20.40
CA VAL A 91 -0.37 13.84 21.79
C VAL A 91 0.05 15.01 22.68
N GLN A 92 -0.91 15.80 23.12
CA GLN A 92 -0.69 16.99 23.97
C GLN A 92 0.31 18.00 23.38
N GLY A 93 0.22 18.26 22.07
CA GLY A 93 1.08 19.18 21.34
C GLY A 93 2.33 18.56 20.70
N GLU A 94 2.62 17.31 21.01
CA GLU A 94 3.69 16.53 20.38
C GLU A 94 3.16 15.77 19.17
N LYS A 95 3.77 15.97 18.00
CA LYS A 95 3.39 15.27 16.75
C LYS A 95 4.22 14.03 16.57
N ILE A 96 3.57 12.86 16.65
CA ILE A 96 4.19 11.54 16.62
C ILE A 96 3.64 10.75 15.43
N ALA A 97 4.51 10.19 14.61
CA ALA A 97 4.13 9.31 13.51
C ALA A 97 4.02 7.86 14.02
N PRO A 98 2.81 7.23 14.01
CA PRO A 98 2.65 5.88 14.58
C PRO A 98 3.39 4.81 13.78
N PHE A 99 3.23 4.76 12.44
CA PHE A 99 3.91 3.80 11.56
C PHE A 99 4.87 4.46 10.57
N ALA A 100 4.62 5.70 10.16
CA ALA A 100 5.49 6.47 9.27
C ALA A 100 5.79 5.83 7.89
N GLY A 101 4.90 5.01 7.34
CA GLY A 101 5.00 4.49 5.98
C GLY A 101 5.07 5.62 4.94
N ASP A 102 5.57 5.33 3.74
CA ASP A 102 5.60 6.30 2.65
C ASP A 102 4.40 6.18 1.74
N SER A 103 3.79 5.01 1.68
CA SER A 103 2.51 4.79 1.02
C SER A 103 1.70 3.68 1.70
N LEU A 104 0.40 3.67 1.41
CA LEU A 104 -0.57 2.71 1.93
C LEU A 104 -1.36 2.10 0.76
N THR A 105 -1.53 0.78 0.75
CA THR A 105 -2.51 0.18 -0.16
C THR A 105 -3.92 0.36 0.41
N VAL A 106 -4.86 0.73 -0.46
CA VAL A 106 -6.23 1.06 -0.07
C VAL A 106 -7.24 0.41 -1.02
N ASN A 107 -8.47 0.21 -0.54
CA ASN A 107 -9.56 -0.28 -1.34
C ASN A 107 -10.47 0.91 -1.74
N GLY A 108 -10.69 1.11 -3.03
CA GLY A 108 -11.51 2.21 -3.55
C GLY A 108 -13.02 1.98 -3.53
N TYR A 109 -13.51 0.86 -2.99
CA TYR A 109 -14.92 0.45 -3.08
C TYR A 109 -15.91 1.47 -2.51
N LEU A 110 -15.52 2.26 -1.51
CA LEU A 110 -16.36 3.32 -0.93
C LEU A 110 -16.28 4.67 -1.70
N GLY A 111 -15.59 4.70 -2.83
CA GLY A 111 -15.51 5.88 -3.68
C GLY A 111 -14.67 7.02 -3.10
N SER A 112 -14.97 8.24 -3.54
CA SER A 112 -14.19 9.44 -3.23
C SER A 112 -14.12 9.76 -1.74
N ASP A 113 -15.17 9.47 -0.98
CA ASP A 113 -15.22 9.73 0.48
C ASP A 113 -14.10 9.00 1.23
N GLY A 114 -13.74 7.80 0.77
CA GLY A 114 -12.65 7.03 1.36
C GLY A 114 -11.25 7.47 0.91
N ILE A 115 -11.14 8.07 -0.28
CA ILE A 115 -9.85 8.42 -0.88
C ILE A 115 -9.43 9.85 -0.56
N LEU A 116 -10.32 10.83 -0.69
CA LEU A 116 -9.98 12.24 -0.51
C LEU A 116 -9.48 12.55 0.89
N SER A 117 -10.01 11.87 1.92
CA SER A 117 -9.52 12.00 3.30
C SER A 117 -8.04 11.60 3.47
N LEU A 118 -7.54 10.68 2.62
CA LEU A 118 -6.13 10.30 2.61
C LEU A 118 -5.23 11.34 1.93
N LEU A 119 -5.72 11.97 0.86
CA LEU A 119 -4.92 12.86 0.02
C LEU A 119 -4.48 14.10 0.77
N ASP A 120 -5.32 14.64 1.66
CA ASP A 120 -4.94 15.75 2.55
C ASP A 120 -3.71 15.44 3.41
N ILE A 121 -3.59 14.20 3.88
CA ILE A 121 -2.43 13.72 4.64
C ILE A 121 -1.25 13.46 3.71
N CYS A 122 -1.49 12.90 2.53
CA CYS A 122 -0.45 12.68 1.53
C CYS A 122 0.26 13.99 1.15
N ASP A 123 -0.48 15.04 0.88
CA ASP A 123 0.07 16.36 0.54
C ASP A 123 0.89 16.96 1.68
N LYS A 124 0.36 16.89 2.91
CA LYS A 124 1.02 17.47 4.12
C LYS A 124 2.30 16.72 4.51
N GLN A 125 2.42 15.44 4.17
CA GLN A 125 3.48 14.56 4.66
C GLN A 125 4.38 14.00 3.52
N ASP A 126 4.16 14.41 2.27
CA ASP A 126 4.84 13.89 1.07
C ASP A 126 4.70 12.35 0.97
N LYS A 127 3.46 11.87 0.97
CA LYS A 127 3.07 10.47 0.96
C LYS A 127 2.21 10.14 -0.26
N GLY A 128 1.91 8.85 -0.43
CA GLY A 128 1.03 8.38 -1.50
C GLY A 128 0.19 7.18 -1.10
N ILE A 129 -0.72 6.81 -1.97
CA ILE A 129 -1.56 5.61 -1.82
C ILE A 129 -1.51 4.75 -3.07
N PHE A 130 -1.83 3.47 -2.93
CA PHE A 130 -2.07 2.55 -4.05
C PHE A 130 -3.46 1.95 -3.92
N VAL A 131 -4.35 2.31 -4.83
CA VAL A 131 -5.74 1.84 -4.88
C VAL A 131 -5.79 0.49 -5.60
N LEU A 132 -6.59 -0.47 -5.11
CA LEU A 132 -6.83 -1.74 -5.80
C LEU A 132 -7.61 -1.47 -7.09
N VAL A 133 -7.02 -1.79 -8.25
CA VAL A 133 -7.63 -1.61 -9.57
C VAL A 133 -7.86 -2.97 -10.25
N LYS A 134 -6.81 -3.67 -10.65
CA LYS A 134 -6.91 -5.03 -11.16
C LYS A 134 -6.01 -5.94 -10.34
N THR A 135 -6.59 -6.79 -9.51
CA THR A 135 -5.83 -7.62 -8.57
C THR A 135 -5.39 -8.94 -9.20
N SER A 136 -4.30 -9.53 -8.68
CA SER A 136 -3.62 -10.68 -9.27
C SER A 136 -4.28 -12.04 -9.00
N ASN A 137 -5.27 -12.10 -8.10
CA ASN A 137 -5.94 -13.34 -7.70
C ASN A 137 -6.87 -13.87 -8.79
N PRO A 138 -7.05 -15.20 -8.91
CA PRO A 138 -7.89 -15.82 -9.95
C PRO A 138 -9.34 -15.32 -9.96
N SER A 139 -9.94 -15.11 -8.79
CA SER A 139 -11.34 -14.64 -8.66
C SER A 139 -11.54 -13.15 -8.91
N SER A 140 -10.50 -12.41 -9.29
CA SER A 140 -10.63 -10.96 -9.53
C SER A 140 -11.66 -10.64 -10.61
N GLY A 141 -11.82 -11.50 -11.59
CA GLY A 141 -12.79 -11.34 -12.69
C GLY A 141 -14.25 -11.40 -12.26
N GLU A 142 -14.58 -12.01 -11.12
CA GLU A 142 -15.98 -12.11 -10.64
C GLU A 142 -16.63 -10.72 -10.44
N LEU A 143 -15.82 -9.71 -10.11
CA LEU A 143 -16.28 -8.33 -9.97
C LEU A 143 -15.59 -7.40 -10.97
N GLN A 144 -14.26 -7.46 -11.04
CA GLN A 144 -13.45 -6.44 -11.71
C GLN A 144 -13.62 -6.44 -13.24
N ASP A 145 -13.95 -7.59 -13.84
CA ASP A 145 -14.17 -7.72 -15.29
C ASP A 145 -15.63 -7.50 -15.71
N LEU A 146 -16.55 -7.29 -14.76
CA LEU A 146 -17.94 -6.95 -15.10
C LEU A 146 -17.98 -5.64 -15.88
N LYS A 147 -18.83 -5.61 -16.91
CA LYS A 147 -19.01 -4.43 -17.76
C LYS A 147 -20.16 -3.56 -17.26
N LEU A 148 -19.94 -2.27 -17.25
CA LEU A 148 -20.94 -1.25 -17.02
C LEU A 148 -21.73 -0.97 -18.31
N ASP A 149 -22.81 -0.19 -18.23
CA ASP A 149 -23.58 0.23 -19.39
C ASP A 149 -22.76 1.03 -20.41
N SER A 150 -21.68 1.69 -19.95
CA SER A 150 -20.68 2.36 -20.79
C SER A 150 -19.80 1.40 -21.60
N ASN A 151 -19.91 0.08 -21.38
CA ASN A 151 -19.01 -0.96 -21.88
C ASN A 151 -17.60 -0.94 -21.28
N GLU A 152 -17.31 -0.08 -20.30
CA GLU A 152 -16.10 -0.16 -19.47
C GLU A 152 -16.21 -1.28 -18.42
N SER A 153 -15.10 -1.89 -18.08
CA SER A 153 -15.04 -2.80 -16.94
C SER A 153 -14.93 -2.01 -15.62
N ILE A 154 -15.27 -2.67 -14.51
CA ILE A 154 -15.12 -2.07 -13.18
C ILE A 154 -13.66 -1.71 -12.91
N TYR A 155 -12.68 -2.54 -13.33
CA TYR A 155 -11.27 -2.19 -13.13
C TYR A 155 -10.83 -0.97 -13.97
N GLU A 156 -11.34 -0.79 -15.19
CA GLU A 156 -11.07 0.39 -16.02
C GLU A 156 -11.63 1.66 -15.36
N THR A 157 -12.90 1.59 -14.93
CA THR A 157 -13.55 2.69 -14.21
C THR A 157 -12.79 3.07 -12.93
N MET A 158 -12.37 2.07 -12.13
CA MET A 158 -11.54 2.32 -10.95
C MET A 158 -10.20 2.96 -11.29
N GLY A 159 -9.57 2.54 -12.39
CA GLY A 159 -8.36 3.16 -12.91
C GLY A 159 -8.57 4.64 -13.28
N HIS A 160 -9.62 4.95 -14.02
CA HIS A 160 -9.97 6.34 -14.35
C HIS A 160 -10.27 7.19 -13.10
N MET A 161 -10.90 6.61 -12.08
CA MET A 161 -11.08 7.29 -10.79
C MET A 161 -9.73 7.59 -10.11
N CYS A 162 -8.77 6.65 -10.15
CA CYS A 162 -7.42 6.90 -9.62
C CYS A 162 -6.74 8.08 -10.33
N GLU A 163 -6.79 8.13 -11.65
CA GLU A 163 -6.23 9.23 -12.44
C GLU A 163 -6.92 10.56 -12.09
N ALA A 164 -8.25 10.57 -11.95
CA ALA A 164 -9.02 11.75 -11.58
C ALA A 164 -8.72 12.23 -10.15
N TRP A 165 -8.66 11.33 -9.16
CA TRP A 165 -8.30 11.68 -7.79
C TRP A 165 -6.88 12.22 -7.68
N GLY A 166 -5.97 11.74 -8.53
CA GLY A 166 -4.57 12.17 -8.53
C GLY A 166 -4.30 13.49 -9.24
N ALA A 167 -5.24 14.02 -10.03
CA ALA A 167 -5.00 15.15 -10.94
C ALA A 167 -4.45 16.41 -10.26
N GLU A 168 -4.93 16.73 -9.05
CA GLU A 168 -4.47 17.89 -8.26
C GLU A 168 -3.30 17.57 -7.30
N HIS A 169 -2.81 16.31 -7.30
CA HIS A 169 -1.80 15.79 -6.37
C HIS A 169 -0.56 15.28 -7.11
N MET A 170 -0.09 16.06 -8.08
CA MET A 170 1.00 15.66 -8.97
C MET A 170 2.38 15.85 -8.34
N GLY A 171 3.20 14.80 -8.43
CA GLY A 171 4.60 14.84 -8.02
C GLY A 171 5.55 15.34 -9.13
N LYS A 172 6.77 15.64 -8.74
CA LYS A 172 7.80 16.23 -9.64
C LYS A 172 8.24 15.32 -10.80
N TYR A 173 7.93 14.04 -10.75
CA TYR A 173 8.31 13.07 -11.79
C TYR A 173 7.16 12.73 -12.75
N GLY A 174 6.04 13.46 -12.71
CA GLY A 174 4.90 13.26 -13.60
C GLY A 174 3.95 12.16 -13.16
N TYR A 175 4.13 11.63 -11.95
CA TYR A 175 3.16 10.72 -11.31
C TYR A 175 2.46 11.42 -10.15
N SER A 176 1.21 11.04 -9.92
CA SER A 176 0.41 11.58 -8.82
C SER A 176 0.64 10.80 -7.50
N ALA A 177 0.15 11.36 -6.39
CA ALA A 177 0.13 10.66 -5.10
C ALA A 177 -0.83 9.46 -5.07
N VAL A 178 -1.68 9.28 -6.10
CA VAL A 178 -2.61 8.16 -6.25
C VAL A 178 -2.06 7.17 -7.26
N GLY A 179 -1.52 6.07 -6.77
CA GLY A 179 -1.11 4.92 -7.56
C GLY A 179 -2.21 3.86 -7.67
N ALA A 180 -1.98 2.86 -8.50
CA ALA A 180 -2.88 1.74 -8.72
C ALA A 180 -2.18 0.39 -8.49
N VAL A 181 -2.88 -0.56 -7.88
CA VAL A 181 -2.45 -1.96 -7.84
C VAL A 181 -2.97 -2.66 -9.08
N VAL A 182 -2.05 -3.12 -9.95
CA VAL A 182 -2.39 -3.81 -11.20
C VAL A 182 -1.56 -5.10 -11.27
N GLY A 183 -2.22 -6.26 -11.23
CA GLY A 183 -1.58 -7.56 -11.12
C GLY A 183 -0.73 -7.95 -12.34
N ALA A 184 0.47 -8.50 -12.10
CA ALA A 184 1.35 -9.05 -13.14
C ALA A 184 0.76 -10.28 -13.85
N THR A 185 -0.26 -10.92 -13.29
CA THR A 185 -0.95 -12.08 -13.86
C THR A 185 -1.90 -11.71 -15.00
N TYR A 186 -2.11 -10.42 -15.26
CA TYR A 186 -3.00 -9.87 -16.28
C TYR A 186 -2.24 -8.86 -17.16
N PRO A 187 -1.26 -9.30 -17.98
CA PRO A 187 -0.37 -8.38 -18.73
C PRO A 187 -1.11 -7.53 -19.78
N GLU A 188 -2.17 -8.04 -20.39
CA GLU A 188 -2.95 -7.29 -21.37
C GLU A 188 -3.69 -6.11 -20.69
N GLN A 189 -4.33 -6.36 -19.55
CA GLN A 189 -5.00 -5.33 -18.77
C GLN A 189 -4.01 -4.31 -18.19
N LEU A 190 -2.81 -4.77 -17.80
CA LEU A 190 -1.75 -3.88 -17.33
C LEU A 190 -1.30 -2.92 -18.45
N LYS A 191 -1.11 -3.44 -19.67
CA LYS A 191 -0.75 -2.63 -20.85
C LYS A 191 -1.85 -1.62 -21.17
N GLU A 192 -3.10 -2.07 -21.24
CA GLU A 192 -4.26 -1.23 -21.51
C GLU A 192 -4.39 -0.10 -20.47
N LEU A 193 -4.30 -0.43 -19.17
CA LEU A 193 -4.34 0.56 -18.11
C LEU A 193 -3.15 1.53 -18.19
N ARG A 194 -1.96 1.08 -18.55
CA ARG A 194 -0.80 1.98 -18.69
C ARG A 194 -1.03 3.04 -19.76
N GLU A 195 -1.67 2.69 -20.87
CA GLU A 195 -1.99 3.63 -21.97
C GLU A 195 -3.04 4.68 -21.54
N LYS A 196 -4.01 4.26 -20.69
CA LYS A 196 -5.12 5.10 -20.23
C LYS A 196 -4.79 5.96 -19.01
N LEU A 197 -3.80 5.59 -18.21
CA LEU A 197 -3.51 6.18 -16.89
C LEU A 197 -2.06 6.72 -16.82
N PRO A 198 -1.68 7.73 -17.62
CA PRO A 198 -0.29 8.17 -17.77
C PRO A 198 0.35 8.67 -16.46
N HIS A 199 -0.44 9.21 -15.53
CA HIS A 199 0.06 9.82 -14.29
C HIS A 199 -0.11 8.92 -13.04
N THR A 200 -0.74 7.77 -13.18
CA THR A 200 -0.95 6.81 -12.09
C THR A 200 0.25 5.85 -12.01
N PHE A 201 1.00 5.84 -10.92
CA PHE A 201 2.09 4.88 -10.70
C PHE A 201 1.54 3.49 -10.40
N PHE A 202 2.13 2.42 -10.95
CA PHE A 202 1.63 1.06 -10.76
C PHE A 202 2.45 0.27 -9.74
N LEU A 203 1.78 -0.32 -8.76
CA LEU A 203 2.27 -1.40 -7.93
C LEU A 203 1.81 -2.72 -8.56
N VAL A 204 2.77 -3.54 -8.98
CA VAL A 204 2.49 -4.73 -9.82
C VAL A 204 2.78 -6.02 -9.04
N PRO A 205 1.82 -6.54 -8.24
CA PRO A 205 1.98 -7.79 -7.50
C PRO A 205 1.79 -9.01 -8.40
N GLY A 206 2.31 -10.17 -7.93
CA GLY A 206 2.08 -11.47 -8.59
C GLY A 206 3.18 -11.87 -9.56
N TYR A 207 4.28 -11.15 -9.62
CA TYR A 207 5.48 -11.57 -10.35
C TYR A 207 6.11 -12.81 -9.70
N GLY A 208 6.52 -13.78 -10.51
CA GLY A 208 7.15 -15.01 -10.05
C GLY A 208 6.16 -16.02 -9.48
N ALA A 209 6.03 -16.15 -8.16
CA ALA A 209 5.28 -17.23 -7.50
C ALA A 209 3.80 -17.33 -7.88
N GLN A 210 3.16 -16.25 -8.33
CA GLN A 210 1.77 -16.23 -8.81
C GLN A 210 1.65 -16.43 -10.33
N GLY A 211 2.78 -16.66 -11.04
CA GLY A 211 2.80 -16.95 -12.48
C GLY A 211 2.93 -15.73 -13.39
N GLY A 212 3.03 -14.51 -12.84
CA GLY A 212 3.36 -13.34 -13.64
C GLY A 212 4.81 -13.39 -14.10
N GLY A 213 5.05 -13.15 -15.40
CA GLY A 213 6.36 -13.05 -16.04
C GLY A 213 6.78 -11.60 -16.31
N ALA A 214 7.99 -11.43 -16.84
CA ALA A 214 8.49 -10.17 -17.35
C ALA A 214 7.97 -9.87 -18.76
#